data_df52e187db470de9aa2ff1d58660304f
#
_entry.id   df52e187db470de9aa2ff1d58660304f
#
_cell.length_a   1.000
_cell.length_b   1.000
_cell.length_c   1.000
_cell.angle_alpha   90.00
_cell.angle_beta   90.00
_cell.angle_gamma   90.00
#
_symmetry.space_group_name_H-M   'P 1'
#
loop_
_entity.id
_entity.type
_entity.pdbx_description
1 polymer ?
#
loop_
_entity_poly.entity_id
_entity_poly.type
_entity_poly.pdbx_seq_one_letter_code
_entity_poly.pdbx_strand_id
1 'polypeptide(L)'
;MTLAANDRSLDVSASAHAPASAGLVLFALAMGGFAIGTTEFATMSLLPYFSAGLGIDEPTAGHVISIYALGVVVGAPLIAVLAARIPRRTLLIGLMALFALGNGLSALAPTYHWMLVFRFLSGLPHGAYFGVAALVAASLSAPNRRAQSVARVMLGLTVATILGVPAASWMGQVLGWRTGFAIVAGLALLTVVLIALFAPRDTIQPGASPLRELGALKRRQVWLTLATGAIGFGGLFAVYTYVASTLMAVTEVSPAFVPVVLAIFGLGLTAGTLVAGWAADRALVPATAGMLLWSAFWLAAFPFAAGNIWAVSLVIFMIGSGGGLGAMLQTRLMDVADDAQTLAAALNHSAFNAANALGPWLGGMAIAAGYGWTSTGWVGSGLALGGLAIWIVAVLDARR
;
A
#
# COMPACT_ATOMS: atom_id res chain seq x y z
N MET A 1 -46.36 56.09 -28.83
CA MET A 1 -46.99 54.79 -28.49
C MET A 1 -45.92 53.69 -28.63
N THR A 2 -45.14 53.45 -27.62
CA THR A 2 -44.01 52.56 -27.59
C THR A 2 -44.33 51.42 -26.64
N LEU A 3 -44.51 50.21 -27.19
CA LEU A 3 -44.77 48.97 -26.47
C LEU A 3 -43.47 48.50 -25.80
N ALA A 4 -43.46 48.46 -24.50
CA ALA A 4 -42.39 47.85 -23.69
C ALA A 4 -42.57 46.33 -23.72
N ALA A 5 -41.63 45.61 -24.31
CA ALA A 5 -41.55 44.14 -24.26
C ALA A 5 -41.02 43.79 -22.85
N ASN A 6 -41.86 43.00 -22.17
CA ASN A 6 -41.57 42.47 -20.82
C ASN A 6 -40.77 41.18 -20.98
N ASP A 7 -39.44 41.29 -20.91
CA ASP A 7 -38.53 40.13 -20.96
C ASP A 7 -38.42 39.56 -19.54
N ARG A 8 -39.28 38.59 -19.23
CA ARG A 8 -39.11 37.71 -18.03
C ARG A 8 -38.14 36.63 -18.35
N SER A 9 -36.86 36.91 -18.17
CA SER A 9 -35.81 35.88 -18.03
C SER A 9 -36.16 35.04 -16.81
N LEU A 10 -36.57 33.82 -17.04
CA LEU A 10 -36.67 32.75 -16.00
C LEU A 10 -35.28 32.47 -15.49
N ASP A 11 -34.95 33.06 -14.36
CA ASP A 11 -33.80 32.68 -13.54
C ASP A 11 -34.02 31.24 -13.06
N VAL A 12 -33.60 30.27 -13.89
CA VAL A 12 -33.34 28.90 -13.41
C VAL A 12 -32.08 28.93 -12.58
N SER A 13 -32.23 29.33 -11.32
CA SER A 13 -31.20 29.14 -10.32
C SER A 13 -30.96 27.64 -10.14
N ALA A 14 -30.06 27.09 -10.98
CA ALA A 14 -29.42 25.84 -10.68
C ALA A 14 -28.78 25.98 -9.29
N SER A 15 -29.29 25.29 -8.30
CA SER A 15 -28.75 25.21 -6.96
C SER A 15 -27.30 24.68 -7.06
N ALA A 16 -26.36 25.59 -7.29
CA ALA A 16 -24.95 25.28 -7.22
C ALA A 16 -24.67 24.90 -5.77
N HIS A 17 -24.56 23.60 -5.48
CA HIS A 17 -24.06 23.12 -4.22
C HIS A 17 -22.73 23.84 -3.97
N ALA A 18 -22.63 24.56 -2.85
CA ALA A 18 -21.38 25.17 -2.44
C ALA A 18 -20.25 24.14 -2.50
N PRO A 19 -19.09 24.46 -3.11
CA PRO A 19 -18.02 23.50 -3.25
C PRO A 19 -17.64 22.98 -1.86
N ALA A 20 -17.66 21.65 -1.70
CA ALA A 20 -17.27 21.01 -0.45
C ALA A 20 -15.87 21.50 -0.05
N SER A 21 -15.64 21.74 1.24
CA SER A 21 -14.32 22.19 1.70
C SER A 21 -13.23 21.19 1.26
N ALA A 22 -12.07 21.70 0.82
CA ALA A 22 -10.95 20.84 0.42
C ALA A 22 -10.59 19.79 1.50
N GLY A 23 -10.80 20.14 2.78
CA GLY A 23 -10.61 19.22 3.90
C GLY A 23 -11.50 17.97 3.84
N LEU A 24 -12.77 18.11 3.47
CA LEU A 24 -13.70 16.98 3.34
C LEU A 24 -13.32 16.06 2.16
N VAL A 25 -12.87 16.65 1.06
CA VAL A 25 -12.38 15.85 -0.08
C VAL A 25 -11.13 15.07 0.30
N LEU A 26 -10.15 15.71 0.94
CA LEU A 26 -8.93 15.05 1.41
C LEU A 26 -9.24 13.95 2.43
N PHE A 27 -10.20 14.16 3.32
CA PHE A 27 -10.67 13.14 4.26
C PHE A 27 -11.30 11.94 3.52
N ALA A 28 -12.17 12.19 2.52
CA ALA A 28 -12.76 11.13 1.71
C ALA A 28 -11.68 10.29 0.98
N LEU A 29 -10.65 10.95 0.45
CA LEU A 29 -9.53 10.26 -0.19
C LEU A 29 -8.66 9.49 0.82
N ALA A 30 -8.41 10.05 1.99
CA ALA A 30 -7.67 9.38 3.07
C ALA A 30 -8.42 8.15 3.60
N MET A 31 -9.75 8.18 3.63
CA MET A 31 -10.57 7.01 4.00
C MET A 31 -10.35 5.83 3.05
N GLY A 32 -10.18 6.07 1.75
CA GLY A 32 -9.82 5.01 0.81
C GLY A 32 -8.42 4.45 1.07
N GLY A 33 -7.45 5.32 1.38
CA GLY A 33 -6.11 4.90 1.82
C GLY A 33 -6.17 4.07 3.12
N PHE A 34 -7.05 4.43 4.05
CA PHE A 34 -7.30 3.67 5.27
C PHE A 34 -7.89 2.29 4.98
N ALA A 35 -8.90 2.19 4.11
CA ALA A 35 -9.50 0.91 3.72
C ALA A 35 -8.48 -0.01 3.02
N ILE A 36 -7.69 0.54 2.09
CA ILE A 36 -6.66 -0.22 1.35
C ILE A 36 -5.56 -0.69 2.31
N GLY A 37 -5.01 0.20 3.13
CA GLY A 37 -3.96 -0.18 4.09
C GLY A 37 -4.44 -1.19 5.13
N THR A 38 -5.68 -1.07 5.57
CA THR A 38 -6.27 -2.05 6.51
C THR A 38 -6.30 -3.44 5.89
N THR A 39 -6.81 -3.62 4.66
CA THR A 39 -6.86 -4.97 4.06
C THR A 39 -5.49 -5.52 3.73
N GLU A 40 -4.57 -4.67 3.27
CA GLU A 40 -3.23 -5.10 2.87
C GLU A 40 -2.49 -5.78 4.03
N PHE A 41 -2.47 -5.14 5.18
CA PHE A 41 -1.74 -5.63 6.35
C PHE A 41 -2.58 -6.54 7.27
N ALA A 42 -3.89 -6.31 7.42
CA ALA A 42 -4.73 -7.16 8.26
C ALA A 42 -4.89 -8.58 7.68
N THR A 43 -4.86 -8.74 6.36
CA THR A 43 -4.89 -10.09 5.75
C THR A 43 -3.73 -10.95 6.25
N MET A 44 -2.55 -10.37 6.45
CA MET A 44 -1.38 -11.08 6.96
C MET A 44 -1.59 -11.51 8.43
N SER A 45 -2.18 -10.65 9.25
CA SER A 45 -2.49 -10.98 10.65
C SER A 45 -3.59 -12.02 10.81
N LEU A 46 -4.49 -12.13 9.82
CA LEU A 46 -5.57 -13.09 9.79
C LEU A 46 -5.18 -14.43 9.14
N LEU A 47 -3.93 -14.55 8.67
CA LEU A 47 -3.43 -15.72 7.94
C LEU A 47 -3.68 -17.04 8.70
N PRO A 48 -3.37 -17.21 9.99
CA PRO A 48 -3.65 -18.45 10.72
C PRO A 48 -5.13 -18.80 10.73
N TYR A 49 -6.01 -17.80 10.79
CA TYR A 49 -7.46 -18.00 10.93
C TYR A 49 -8.13 -18.38 9.60
N PHE A 50 -7.75 -17.75 8.49
CA PHE A 50 -8.33 -18.13 7.21
C PHE A 50 -7.68 -19.38 6.62
N SER A 51 -6.42 -19.70 6.96
CA SER A 51 -5.79 -20.98 6.58
C SER A 51 -6.55 -22.15 7.21
N ALA A 52 -6.80 -22.07 8.53
CA ALA A 52 -7.62 -23.06 9.22
C ALA A 52 -9.06 -23.12 8.66
N GLY A 53 -9.68 -21.95 8.40
CA GLY A 53 -11.04 -21.85 7.89
C GLY A 53 -11.23 -22.35 6.45
N LEU A 54 -10.16 -22.41 5.65
CA LEU A 54 -10.14 -22.92 4.27
C LEU A 54 -9.54 -24.32 4.18
N GLY A 55 -9.05 -24.89 5.30
CA GLY A 55 -8.45 -26.24 5.34
C GLY A 55 -7.12 -26.34 4.58
N ILE A 56 -6.31 -25.28 4.60
CA ILE A 56 -4.98 -25.22 3.95
C ILE A 56 -3.90 -24.90 4.99
N ASP A 57 -2.66 -25.21 4.67
CA ASP A 57 -1.53 -24.80 5.50
C ASP A 57 -1.22 -23.29 5.35
N GLU A 58 -0.49 -22.72 6.30
CA GLU A 58 -0.18 -21.31 6.31
C GLU A 58 0.79 -20.87 5.19
N PRO A 59 1.81 -21.67 4.79
CA PRO A 59 2.59 -21.38 3.59
C PRO A 59 1.74 -21.24 2.32
N THR A 60 0.77 -22.14 2.11
CA THR A 60 -0.21 -22.04 1.01
C THR A 60 -1.11 -20.80 1.17
N ALA A 61 -1.51 -20.49 2.39
CA ALA A 61 -2.29 -19.28 2.69
C ALA A 61 -1.52 -18.00 2.35
N GLY A 62 -0.20 -17.98 2.46
CA GLY A 62 0.65 -16.87 2.03
C GLY A 62 0.46 -16.46 0.57
N HIS A 63 0.07 -17.39 -0.32
CA HIS A 63 -0.24 -17.10 -1.72
C HIS A 63 -1.43 -16.13 -1.87
N VAL A 64 -2.34 -16.08 -0.90
CA VAL A 64 -3.49 -15.16 -0.87
C VAL A 64 -3.02 -13.71 -0.78
N ILE A 65 -1.91 -13.47 -0.09
CA ILE A 65 -1.26 -12.16 0.04
C ILE A 65 -0.50 -11.84 -1.25
N SER A 66 0.32 -12.79 -1.73
CA SER A 66 1.11 -12.65 -2.95
C SER A 66 0.24 -12.36 -4.18
N ILE A 67 -0.92 -13.03 -4.32
CA ILE A 67 -1.81 -12.83 -5.47
C ILE A 67 -2.52 -11.47 -5.44
N TYR A 68 -2.86 -10.95 -4.26
CA TYR A 68 -3.36 -9.58 -4.11
C TYR A 68 -2.30 -8.57 -4.58
N ALA A 69 -1.08 -8.72 -4.12
CA ALA A 69 0.03 -7.86 -4.49
C ALA A 69 0.33 -7.94 -6.00
N LEU A 70 0.24 -9.12 -6.60
CA LEU A 70 0.33 -9.29 -8.05
C LEU A 70 -0.81 -8.55 -8.77
N GLY A 71 -2.03 -8.57 -8.22
CA GLY A 71 -3.14 -7.77 -8.71
C GLY A 71 -2.81 -6.27 -8.74
N VAL A 72 -2.12 -5.75 -7.70
CA VAL A 72 -1.67 -4.34 -7.66
C VAL A 72 -0.62 -4.05 -8.74
N VAL A 73 0.35 -4.94 -8.90
CA VAL A 73 1.42 -4.81 -9.91
C VAL A 73 0.85 -4.74 -11.32
N VAL A 74 -0.13 -5.57 -11.63
CA VAL A 74 -0.80 -5.59 -12.93
C VAL A 74 -1.80 -4.45 -13.09
N GLY A 75 -2.59 -4.18 -12.03
CA GLY A 75 -3.70 -3.24 -12.08
C GLY A 75 -3.26 -1.79 -12.23
N ALA A 76 -2.19 -1.37 -11.54
CA ALA A 76 -1.75 0.02 -11.56
C ALA A 76 -1.41 0.52 -12.98
N PRO A 77 -0.52 -0.12 -13.75
CA PRO A 77 -0.23 0.31 -15.11
C PRO A 77 -1.38 0.09 -16.09
N LEU A 78 -2.12 -1.02 -15.95
CA LEU A 78 -3.25 -1.34 -16.82
C LEU A 78 -4.35 -0.28 -16.70
N ILE A 79 -4.74 0.07 -15.48
CA ILE A 79 -5.78 1.07 -15.22
C ILE A 79 -5.30 2.46 -15.60
N ALA A 80 -4.03 2.81 -15.35
CA ALA A 80 -3.47 4.10 -15.75
C ALA A 80 -3.61 4.33 -17.28
N VAL A 81 -3.43 3.29 -18.08
CA VAL A 81 -3.57 3.37 -19.55
C VAL A 81 -5.04 3.36 -19.97
N LEU A 82 -5.84 2.38 -19.50
CA LEU A 82 -7.22 2.19 -19.93
C LEU A 82 -8.16 3.30 -19.44
N ALA A 83 -7.89 3.84 -18.26
CA ALA A 83 -8.76 4.83 -17.62
C ALA A 83 -8.29 6.28 -17.82
N ALA A 84 -7.28 6.54 -18.65
CA ALA A 84 -6.73 7.88 -18.87
C ALA A 84 -7.76 8.94 -19.34
N ARG A 85 -8.85 8.49 -19.95
CA ARG A 85 -9.95 9.34 -20.44
C ARG A 85 -11.16 9.40 -19.50
N ILE A 86 -11.11 8.71 -18.36
CA ILE A 86 -12.20 8.69 -17.39
C ILE A 86 -12.02 9.88 -16.41
N PRO A 87 -13.07 10.69 -16.13
CA PRO A 87 -13.00 11.72 -15.10
C PRO A 87 -12.54 11.14 -13.76
N ARG A 88 -11.63 11.84 -13.07
CA ARG A 88 -10.95 11.33 -11.86
C ARG A 88 -11.94 10.91 -10.76
N ARG A 89 -12.99 11.71 -10.54
CA ARG A 89 -14.04 11.36 -9.56
C ARG A 89 -14.72 10.04 -9.91
N THR A 90 -15.14 9.86 -11.16
CA THR A 90 -15.80 8.64 -11.62
C THR A 90 -14.84 7.44 -11.51
N LEU A 91 -13.57 7.65 -11.86
CA LEU A 91 -12.55 6.62 -11.74
C LEU A 91 -12.33 6.21 -10.28
N LEU A 92 -12.18 7.15 -9.35
CA LEU A 92 -12.03 6.87 -7.92
C LEU A 92 -13.23 6.08 -7.36
N ILE A 93 -14.46 6.45 -7.75
CA ILE A 93 -15.68 5.73 -7.36
C ILE A 93 -15.64 4.29 -7.90
N GLY A 94 -15.31 4.11 -9.18
CA GLY A 94 -15.22 2.79 -9.81
C GLY A 94 -14.13 1.92 -9.18
N LEU A 95 -12.96 2.49 -8.87
CA LEU A 95 -11.85 1.80 -8.20
C LEU A 95 -12.25 1.32 -6.81
N MET A 96 -12.89 2.17 -6.00
CA MET A 96 -13.33 1.80 -4.66
C MET A 96 -14.52 0.85 -4.67
N ALA A 97 -15.40 0.94 -5.66
CA ALA A 97 -16.48 -0.04 -5.86
C ALA A 97 -15.93 -1.42 -6.21
N LEU A 98 -14.94 -1.50 -7.12
CA LEU A 98 -14.25 -2.75 -7.45
C LEU A 98 -13.51 -3.32 -6.23
N PHE A 99 -12.86 -2.44 -5.45
CA PHE A 99 -12.17 -2.82 -4.21
C PHE A 99 -13.15 -3.38 -3.16
N ALA A 100 -14.31 -2.72 -2.99
CA ALA A 100 -15.38 -3.19 -2.11
C ALA A 100 -15.92 -4.55 -2.54
N LEU A 101 -16.17 -4.72 -3.85
CA LEU A 101 -16.62 -5.98 -4.42
C LEU A 101 -15.60 -7.10 -4.19
N GLY A 102 -14.33 -6.87 -4.49
CA GLY A 102 -13.26 -7.87 -4.32
C GLY A 102 -13.09 -8.30 -2.86
N ASN A 103 -13.13 -7.35 -1.90
CA ASN A 103 -13.04 -7.67 -0.48
C ASN A 103 -14.35 -8.34 0.04
N GLY A 104 -15.52 -7.91 -0.41
CA GLY A 104 -16.79 -8.55 -0.09
C GLY A 104 -16.84 -10.01 -0.57
N LEU A 105 -16.42 -10.26 -1.81
CA LEU A 105 -16.28 -11.61 -2.35
C LEU A 105 -15.24 -12.43 -1.59
N SER A 106 -14.11 -11.82 -1.16
CA SER A 106 -13.12 -12.50 -0.32
C SER A 106 -13.71 -12.94 1.02
N ALA A 107 -14.59 -12.14 1.63
CA ALA A 107 -15.33 -12.52 2.84
C ALA A 107 -16.24 -13.73 2.62
N LEU A 108 -16.75 -13.92 1.40
CA LEU A 108 -17.66 -15.00 1.01
C LEU A 108 -16.94 -16.18 0.36
N ALA A 109 -15.61 -16.15 0.23
CA ALA A 109 -14.85 -17.17 -0.48
C ALA A 109 -15.11 -18.56 0.10
N PRO A 110 -15.64 -19.50 -0.70
CA PRO A 110 -15.95 -20.85 -0.22
C PRO A 110 -14.72 -21.76 -0.20
N THR A 111 -13.72 -21.47 -1.05
CA THR A 111 -12.50 -22.28 -1.19
C THR A 111 -11.27 -21.40 -1.41
N TYR A 112 -10.10 -22.02 -1.23
CA TYR A 112 -8.81 -21.39 -1.51
C TYR A 112 -8.72 -20.79 -2.94
N HIS A 113 -9.15 -21.51 -3.97
CA HIS A 113 -9.05 -21.03 -5.36
C HIS A 113 -9.92 -19.77 -5.59
N TRP A 114 -11.13 -19.74 -5.06
CA TRP A 114 -11.97 -18.54 -5.12
C TRP A 114 -11.36 -17.39 -4.32
N MET A 115 -10.75 -17.68 -3.17
CA MET A 115 -10.04 -16.66 -2.41
C MET A 115 -8.91 -16.03 -3.23
N LEU A 116 -8.11 -16.82 -3.97
CA LEU A 116 -7.07 -16.28 -4.87
C LEU A 116 -7.65 -15.36 -5.93
N VAL A 117 -8.73 -15.78 -6.61
CA VAL A 117 -9.39 -14.96 -7.65
C VAL A 117 -9.88 -13.62 -7.08
N PHE A 118 -10.57 -13.66 -5.94
CA PHE A 118 -11.14 -12.47 -5.34
C PHE A 118 -10.07 -11.54 -4.77
N ARG A 119 -8.99 -12.08 -4.27
CA ARG A 119 -7.83 -11.29 -3.81
C ARG A 119 -7.12 -10.62 -4.97
N PHE A 120 -6.90 -11.31 -6.09
CA PHE A 120 -6.36 -10.69 -7.30
C PHE A 120 -7.23 -9.52 -7.77
N LEU A 121 -8.55 -9.72 -7.87
CA LEU A 121 -9.50 -8.68 -8.25
C LEU A 121 -9.47 -7.47 -7.30
N SER A 122 -9.39 -7.71 -5.98
CA SER A 122 -9.31 -6.63 -5.00
C SER A 122 -7.98 -5.87 -5.04
N GLY A 123 -6.91 -6.50 -5.52
CA GLY A 123 -5.60 -5.86 -5.73
C GLY A 123 -5.58 -4.87 -6.90
N LEU A 124 -6.32 -5.15 -7.99
CA LEU A 124 -6.28 -4.36 -9.22
C LEU A 124 -6.44 -2.84 -9.01
N PRO A 125 -7.42 -2.35 -8.22
CA PRO A 125 -7.67 -0.91 -8.06
C PRO A 125 -6.68 -0.20 -7.14
N HIS A 126 -5.93 -0.91 -6.29
CA HIS A 126 -5.14 -0.35 -5.19
C HIS A 126 -4.14 0.72 -5.66
N GLY A 127 -3.20 0.37 -6.54
CA GLY A 127 -2.15 1.31 -6.98
C GLY A 127 -2.71 2.48 -7.80
N ALA A 128 -3.71 2.21 -8.65
CA ALA A 128 -4.38 3.23 -9.42
C ALA A 128 -5.15 4.22 -8.53
N TYR A 129 -5.76 3.74 -7.43
CA TYR A 129 -6.43 4.61 -6.47
C TYR A 129 -5.48 5.64 -5.88
N PHE A 130 -4.33 5.24 -5.37
CA PHE A 130 -3.36 6.18 -4.78
C PHE A 130 -2.83 7.19 -5.79
N GLY A 131 -2.55 6.76 -7.03
CA GLY A 131 -2.14 7.65 -8.10
C GLY A 131 -3.18 8.74 -8.40
N VAL A 132 -4.44 8.34 -8.60
CA VAL A 132 -5.53 9.28 -8.91
C VAL A 132 -5.89 10.15 -7.71
N ALA A 133 -5.91 9.60 -6.49
CA ALA A 133 -6.17 10.34 -5.26
C ALA A 133 -5.10 11.43 -5.01
N ALA A 134 -3.83 11.11 -5.27
CA ALA A 134 -2.75 12.09 -5.18
C ALA A 134 -2.93 13.25 -6.18
N LEU A 135 -3.33 12.96 -7.42
CA LEU A 135 -3.61 13.99 -8.43
C LEU A 135 -4.79 14.88 -8.04
N VAL A 136 -5.87 14.30 -7.50
CA VAL A 136 -7.02 15.08 -7.00
C VAL A 136 -6.60 15.93 -5.82
N ALA A 137 -5.88 15.38 -4.84
CA ALA A 137 -5.41 16.12 -3.67
C ALA A 137 -4.50 17.31 -4.07
N ALA A 138 -3.59 17.11 -5.01
CA ALA A 138 -2.71 18.15 -5.52
C ALA A 138 -3.49 19.26 -6.24
N SER A 139 -4.55 18.92 -6.98
CA SER A 139 -5.36 19.90 -7.72
C SER A 139 -6.21 20.82 -6.82
N LEU A 140 -6.46 20.40 -5.58
CA LEU A 140 -7.21 21.17 -4.59
C LEU A 140 -6.37 22.21 -3.83
N SER A 141 -5.07 22.28 -4.10
CA SER A 141 -4.11 23.06 -3.31
C SER A 141 -3.29 24.01 -4.16
N ALA A 142 -2.88 25.12 -3.55
CA ALA A 142 -1.91 26.01 -4.16
C ALA A 142 -0.59 25.25 -4.48
N PRO A 143 0.17 25.69 -5.50
CA PRO A 143 1.38 24.97 -5.95
C PRO A 143 2.38 24.65 -4.83
N ASN A 144 2.55 25.56 -3.87
CA ASN A 144 3.46 25.39 -2.72
C ASN A 144 2.92 24.46 -1.60
N ARG A 145 1.68 23.95 -1.69
CA ARG A 145 1.05 23.06 -0.70
C ARG A 145 0.61 21.72 -1.27
N ARG A 146 0.90 21.44 -2.54
CA ARG A 146 0.49 20.18 -3.20
C ARG A 146 1.02 18.94 -2.48
N ALA A 147 2.31 18.94 -2.14
CA ALA A 147 2.93 17.82 -1.41
C ALA A 147 2.25 17.58 -0.04
N GLN A 148 1.91 18.66 0.68
CA GLN A 148 1.19 18.56 1.96
C GLN A 148 -0.18 17.92 1.79
N SER A 149 -0.92 18.22 0.73
CA SER A 149 -2.24 17.65 0.49
C SER A 149 -2.16 16.17 0.09
N VAL A 150 -1.17 15.78 -0.71
CA VAL A 150 -0.89 14.37 -1.00
C VAL A 150 -0.52 13.62 0.29
N ALA A 151 0.34 14.19 1.14
CA ALA A 151 0.71 13.60 2.41
C ALA A 151 -0.51 13.38 3.33
N ARG A 152 -1.49 14.31 3.34
CA ARG A 152 -2.74 14.13 4.11
C ARG A 152 -3.57 12.93 3.63
N VAL A 153 -3.59 12.65 2.34
CA VAL A 153 -4.23 11.44 1.81
C VAL A 153 -3.48 10.18 2.27
N MET A 154 -2.14 10.22 2.24
CA MET A 154 -1.29 9.10 2.70
C MET A 154 -1.41 8.83 4.20
N LEU A 155 -1.84 9.82 5.02
CA LEU A 155 -2.15 9.59 6.45
C LEU A 155 -3.18 8.48 6.64
N GLY A 156 -4.09 8.27 5.68
CA GLY A 156 -5.02 7.14 5.73
C GLY A 156 -4.30 5.79 5.87
N LEU A 157 -3.25 5.57 5.12
CA LEU A 157 -2.42 4.35 5.21
C LEU A 157 -1.71 4.24 6.57
N THR A 158 -1.16 5.36 7.07
CA THR A 158 -0.50 5.38 8.39
C THR A 158 -1.48 5.06 9.52
N VAL A 159 -2.67 5.67 9.50
CA VAL A 159 -3.72 5.38 10.50
C VAL A 159 -4.21 3.92 10.36
N ALA A 160 -4.27 3.38 9.14
CA ALA A 160 -4.62 1.99 8.93
C ALA A 160 -3.63 1.04 9.63
N THR A 161 -2.33 1.26 9.50
CA THR A 161 -1.33 0.37 10.12
C THR A 161 -1.33 0.43 11.63
N ILE A 162 -1.64 1.59 12.24
CA ILE A 162 -1.63 1.77 13.70
C ILE A 162 -2.96 1.35 14.35
N LEU A 163 -4.11 1.62 13.70
CA LEU A 163 -5.44 1.40 14.25
C LEU A 163 -6.26 0.38 13.47
N GLY A 164 -6.30 0.51 12.14
CA GLY A 164 -7.14 -0.31 11.26
C GLY A 164 -6.75 -1.79 11.30
N VAL A 165 -5.47 -2.07 11.18
CA VAL A 165 -4.94 -3.44 11.18
C VAL A 165 -5.14 -4.14 12.52
N PRO A 166 -4.76 -3.56 13.67
CA PRO A 166 -5.04 -4.17 14.97
C PRO A 166 -6.54 -4.38 15.22
N ALA A 167 -7.38 -3.41 14.86
CA ALA A 167 -8.83 -3.54 15.01
C ALA A 167 -9.39 -4.66 14.14
N ALA A 168 -9.02 -4.73 12.85
CA ALA A 168 -9.46 -5.78 11.94
C ALA A 168 -8.93 -7.16 12.37
N SER A 169 -7.69 -7.23 12.87
CA SER A 169 -7.11 -8.45 13.43
C SER A 169 -7.92 -8.94 14.65
N TRP A 170 -8.18 -8.07 15.61
CA TRP A 170 -8.97 -8.41 16.79
C TRP A 170 -10.40 -8.84 16.43
N MET A 171 -11.07 -8.09 15.56
CA MET A 171 -12.43 -8.43 15.14
C MET A 171 -12.46 -9.75 14.36
N GLY A 172 -11.46 -10.00 13.53
CA GLY A 172 -11.32 -11.27 12.82
C GLY A 172 -11.08 -12.47 13.74
N GLN A 173 -10.41 -12.27 14.88
CA GLN A 173 -10.23 -13.30 15.90
C GLN A 173 -11.55 -13.62 16.63
N VAL A 174 -12.31 -12.59 17.01
CA VAL A 174 -13.52 -12.74 17.83
C VAL A 174 -14.75 -13.13 17.00
N LEU A 175 -14.91 -12.51 15.81
CA LEU A 175 -16.08 -12.66 14.96
C LEU A 175 -15.82 -13.55 13.73
N GLY A 176 -14.59 -14.04 13.58
CA GLY A 176 -14.13 -14.85 12.47
C GLY A 176 -13.47 -14.01 11.34
N TRP A 177 -12.51 -14.61 10.66
CA TRP A 177 -11.65 -13.95 9.65
C TRP A 177 -12.44 -13.30 8.50
N ARG A 178 -13.60 -13.83 8.14
CA ARG A 178 -14.48 -13.28 7.11
C ARG A 178 -14.95 -11.86 7.44
N THR A 179 -15.16 -11.57 8.71
CA THR A 179 -15.57 -10.25 9.19
C THR A 179 -14.50 -9.18 8.88
N GLY A 180 -13.22 -9.52 8.96
CA GLY A 180 -12.13 -8.60 8.58
C GLY A 180 -12.27 -8.10 7.14
N PHE A 181 -12.54 -8.99 6.18
CA PHE A 181 -12.76 -8.62 4.78
C PHE A 181 -14.09 -7.87 4.57
N ALA A 182 -15.15 -8.26 5.29
CA ALA A 182 -16.45 -7.59 5.21
C ALA A 182 -16.38 -6.13 5.71
N ILE A 183 -15.64 -5.87 6.80
CA ILE A 183 -15.41 -4.52 7.31
C ILE A 183 -14.67 -3.67 6.29
N VAL A 184 -13.62 -4.21 5.66
CA VAL A 184 -12.89 -3.50 4.61
C VAL A 184 -13.81 -3.18 3.42
N ALA A 185 -14.68 -4.12 3.02
CA ALA A 185 -15.67 -3.86 1.99
C ALA A 185 -16.62 -2.72 2.39
N GLY A 186 -17.07 -2.67 3.64
CA GLY A 186 -17.88 -1.58 4.20
C GLY A 186 -17.15 -0.24 4.20
N LEU A 187 -15.88 -0.19 4.59
CA LEU A 187 -15.03 1.01 4.54
C LEU A 187 -14.83 1.51 3.11
N ALA A 188 -14.67 0.59 2.16
CA ALA A 188 -14.56 0.94 0.74
C ALA A 188 -15.88 1.51 0.19
N LEU A 189 -17.04 0.95 0.56
CA LEU A 189 -18.35 1.50 0.21
C LEU A 189 -18.57 2.88 0.85
N LEU A 190 -18.17 3.05 2.11
CA LEU A 190 -18.19 4.36 2.76
C LEU A 190 -17.33 5.36 1.98
N THR A 191 -16.15 4.95 1.52
CA THR A 191 -15.28 5.79 0.68
C THR A 191 -15.97 6.16 -0.64
N VAL A 192 -16.65 5.22 -1.31
CA VAL A 192 -17.46 5.50 -2.52
C VAL A 192 -18.48 6.61 -2.23
N VAL A 193 -19.23 6.50 -1.13
CA VAL A 193 -20.22 7.52 -0.75
C VAL A 193 -19.57 8.86 -0.48
N LEU A 194 -18.49 8.89 0.30
CA LEU A 194 -17.80 10.14 0.63
C LEU A 194 -17.23 10.83 -0.63
N ILE A 195 -16.62 10.07 -1.56
CA ILE A 195 -16.13 10.62 -2.83
C ILE A 195 -17.29 11.10 -3.68
N ALA A 196 -18.41 10.37 -3.73
CA ALA A 196 -19.58 10.77 -4.48
C ALA A 196 -20.22 12.06 -3.93
N LEU A 197 -20.16 12.29 -2.62
CA LEU A 197 -20.70 13.48 -1.99
C LEU A 197 -19.77 14.70 -2.09
N PHE A 198 -18.47 14.50 -1.88
CA PHE A 198 -17.54 15.61 -1.63
C PHE A 198 -16.56 15.87 -2.77
N ALA A 199 -16.15 14.85 -3.56
CA ALA A 199 -15.19 15.08 -4.63
C ALA A 199 -15.77 15.94 -5.76
N PRO A 200 -15.03 16.95 -6.25
CA PRO A 200 -15.49 17.82 -7.31
C PRO A 200 -15.72 17.03 -8.60
N ARG A 201 -16.72 17.48 -9.38
CA ARG A 201 -16.92 16.97 -10.75
C ARG A 201 -15.88 17.63 -11.63
N ASP A 202 -14.88 16.86 -12.06
CA ASP A 202 -13.84 17.32 -12.97
C ASP A 202 -14.16 16.93 -14.42
N THR A 203 -13.73 17.77 -15.33
CA THR A 203 -13.71 17.50 -16.75
C THR A 203 -12.42 16.78 -17.12
N ILE A 204 -12.47 16.00 -18.20
CA ILE A 204 -11.29 15.34 -18.78
C ILE A 204 -10.24 16.41 -19.08
N GLN A 205 -9.00 16.25 -18.57
CA GLN A 205 -7.92 17.18 -18.89
C GLN A 205 -7.42 16.90 -20.33
N PRO A 206 -7.56 17.87 -21.24
CA PRO A 206 -6.95 17.75 -22.58
C PRO A 206 -5.43 17.76 -22.45
N GLY A 207 -4.76 16.76 -23.02
CA GLY A 207 -3.29 16.77 -23.15
C GLY A 207 -2.49 15.82 -22.27
N ALA A 208 -3.11 15.03 -21.38
CA ALA A 208 -2.41 13.92 -20.74
C ALA A 208 -2.05 12.87 -21.79
N SER A 209 -0.77 12.74 -22.15
CA SER A 209 -0.29 11.72 -23.08
C SER A 209 0.33 10.57 -22.30
N PRO A 210 -0.37 9.42 -22.15
CA PRO A 210 0.19 8.22 -21.51
C PRO A 210 1.48 7.75 -22.15
N LEU A 211 1.65 8.00 -23.47
CA LEU A 211 2.84 7.62 -24.22
C LEU A 211 4.10 8.40 -23.81
N ARG A 212 3.96 9.65 -23.35
CA ARG A 212 5.09 10.46 -22.88
C ARG A 212 5.62 9.92 -21.55
N GLU A 213 4.72 9.51 -20.67
CA GLU A 213 5.06 8.89 -19.38
C GLU A 213 5.80 7.55 -19.56
N LEU A 214 5.50 6.77 -20.62
CA LEU A 214 6.21 5.53 -20.95
C LEU A 214 7.70 5.74 -21.21
N GLY A 215 8.16 6.97 -21.43
CA GLY A 215 9.57 7.31 -21.53
C GLY A 215 10.41 6.91 -20.30
N ALA A 216 9.82 6.92 -19.09
CA ALA A 216 10.46 6.45 -17.86
C ALA A 216 10.95 5.01 -17.99
N LEU A 217 10.18 4.13 -18.65
CA LEU A 217 10.50 2.70 -18.82
C LEU A 217 11.74 2.44 -19.70
N LYS A 218 12.19 3.42 -20.47
CA LYS A 218 13.43 3.31 -21.28
C LYS A 218 14.69 3.58 -20.46
N ARG A 219 14.55 4.10 -19.24
CA ARG A 219 15.68 4.53 -18.40
C ARG A 219 16.15 3.40 -17.49
N ARG A 220 17.39 2.98 -17.66
CA ARG A 220 18.01 1.92 -16.86
C ARG A 220 17.99 2.22 -15.36
N GLN A 221 18.22 3.48 -14.96
CA GLN A 221 18.20 3.91 -13.57
C GLN A 221 16.82 3.76 -12.92
N VAL A 222 15.72 3.92 -13.68
CA VAL A 222 14.36 3.67 -13.20
C VAL A 222 14.21 2.19 -12.85
N TRP A 223 14.61 1.28 -13.74
CA TRP A 223 14.52 -0.17 -13.48
C TRP A 223 15.40 -0.64 -12.32
N LEU A 224 16.62 -0.10 -12.19
CA LEU A 224 17.49 -0.43 -11.06
C LEU A 224 16.91 0.05 -9.73
N THR A 225 16.29 1.23 -9.69
CA THR A 225 15.63 1.76 -8.51
C THR A 225 14.38 0.94 -8.14
N LEU A 226 13.56 0.59 -9.14
CA LEU A 226 12.39 -0.28 -8.95
C LEU A 226 12.80 -1.67 -8.46
N ALA A 227 13.84 -2.27 -9.06
CA ALA A 227 14.36 -3.58 -8.65
C ALA A 227 14.91 -3.54 -7.21
N THR A 228 15.56 -2.44 -6.80
CA THR A 228 15.99 -2.24 -5.41
C THR A 228 14.80 -2.31 -4.44
N GLY A 229 13.67 -1.68 -4.80
CA GLY A 229 12.44 -1.73 -4.01
C GLY A 229 11.79 -3.11 -4.03
N ALA A 230 11.63 -3.70 -5.21
CA ALA A 230 10.96 -4.98 -5.40
C ALA A 230 11.66 -6.15 -4.68
N ILE A 231 12.98 -6.10 -4.55
CA ILE A 231 13.77 -7.12 -3.83
C ILE A 231 14.02 -6.68 -2.39
N GLY A 232 14.58 -5.49 -2.20
CA GLY A 232 15.06 -5.03 -0.88
C GLY A 232 13.97 -4.85 0.17
N PHE A 233 12.75 -4.51 -0.25
CA PHE A 233 11.61 -4.36 0.66
C PHE A 233 10.89 -5.70 0.96
N GLY A 234 11.16 -6.75 0.18
CA GLY A 234 10.52 -8.05 0.33
C GLY A 234 10.73 -8.70 1.70
N GLY A 235 11.85 -8.38 2.35
CA GLY A 235 12.18 -8.90 3.66
C GLY A 235 11.18 -8.51 4.75
N LEU A 236 10.72 -7.27 4.75
CA LEU A 236 9.69 -6.80 5.67
C LEU A 236 8.42 -7.64 5.53
N PHE A 237 7.97 -7.89 4.32
CA PHE A 237 6.77 -8.67 4.05
C PHE A 237 6.96 -10.17 4.35
N ALA A 238 8.17 -10.72 4.17
CA ALA A 238 8.46 -12.10 4.55
C ALA A 238 8.21 -12.35 6.04
N VAL A 239 8.70 -11.46 6.91
CA VAL A 239 8.49 -11.56 8.37
C VAL A 239 7.05 -11.19 8.73
N TYR A 240 6.54 -10.05 8.24
CA TYR A 240 5.24 -9.52 8.67
C TYR A 240 4.09 -10.48 8.32
N THR A 241 4.15 -11.17 7.19
CA THR A 241 3.12 -12.13 6.78
C THR A 241 2.92 -13.25 7.78
N TYR A 242 3.99 -13.75 8.36
CA TYR A 242 3.97 -14.89 9.29
C TYR A 242 4.20 -14.49 10.75
N VAL A 243 4.17 -13.17 11.06
CA VAL A 243 4.42 -12.69 12.42
C VAL A 243 3.38 -13.21 13.41
N ALA A 244 2.09 -13.25 13.02
CA ALA A 244 1.03 -13.76 13.89
C ALA A 244 1.27 -15.22 14.27
N SER A 245 1.60 -16.06 13.29
CA SER A 245 1.93 -17.48 13.48
C SER A 245 3.20 -17.65 14.33
N THR A 246 4.24 -16.85 14.07
CA THR A 246 5.47 -16.88 14.87
C THR A 246 5.20 -16.50 16.34
N LEU A 247 4.40 -15.46 16.59
CA LEU A 247 4.03 -15.04 17.93
C LEU A 247 3.27 -16.12 18.70
N MET A 248 2.36 -16.82 18.02
CA MET A 248 1.57 -17.90 18.65
C MET A 248 2.36 -19.19 18.82
N ALA A 249 3.16 -19.59 17.82
CA ALA A 249 3.83 -20.88 17.80
C ALA A 249 5.24 -20.89 18.43
N VAL A 250 5.97 -19.75 18.42
CA VAL A 250 7.35 -19.65 18.90
C VAL A 250 7.45 -18.81 20.16
N THR A 251 6.78 -17.65 20.18
CA THR A 251 6.76 -16.76 21.35
C THR A 251 5.74 -17.26 22.40
N GLU A 252 4.80 -18.12 21.99
CA GLU A 252 3.73 -18.73 22.82
C GLU A 252 2.84 -17.71 23.53
N VAL A 253 2.60 -16.56 22.88
CA VAL A 253 1.71 -15.53 23.42
C VAL A 253 0.25 -15.80 23.08
N SER A 254 -0.64 -15.34 23.93
CA SER A 254 -2.07 -15.34 23.64
C SER A 254 -2.38 -14.59 22.35
N PRO A 255 -3.30 -15.06 21.50
CA PRO A 255 -3.74 -14.36 20.29
C PRO A 255 -4.13 -12.89 20.53
N ALA A 256 -4.60 -12.55 21.74
CA ALA A 256 -4.96 -11.18 22.13
C ALA A 256 -3.77 -10.18 22.07
N PHE A 257 -2.54 -10.66 22.16
CA PHE A 257 -1.35 -9.80 22.05
C PHE A 257 -0.93 -9.53 20.59
N VAL A 258 -1.36 -10.34 19.62
CA VAL A 258 -1.02 -10.15 18.20
C VAL A 258 -1.38 -8.74 17.72
N PRO A 259 -2.60 -8.21 17.92
CA PRO A 259 -2.94 -6.84 17.52
C PRO A 259 -2.03 -5.77 18.11
N VAL A 260 -1.55 -5.97 19.34
CA VAL A 260 -0.62 -5.02 20.01
C VAL A 260 0.73 -4.98 19.29
N VAL A 261 1.29 -6.15 18.96
CA VAL A 261 2.57 -6.23 18.22
C VAL A 261 2.43 -5.64 16.81
N LEU A 262 1.27 -5.82 16.16
CA LEU A 262 0.99 -5.21 14.87
C LEU A 262 0.89 -3.67 14.96
N ALA A 263 0.32 -3.14 16.04
CA ALA A 263 0.32 -1.69 16.30
C ALA A 263 1.75 -1.16 16.50
N ILE A 264 2.59 -1.91 17.21
CA ILE A 264 4.01 -1.59 17.40
C ILE A 264 4.74 -1.55 16.05
N PHE A 265 4.48 -2.50 15.15
CA PHE A 265 4.98 -2.45 13.77
C PHE A 265 4.55 -1.18 13.04
N GLY A 266 3.26 -0.81 13.12
CA GLY A 266 2.73 0.41 12.51
C GLY A 266 3.39 1.69 13.05
N LEU A 267 3.68 1.74 14.34
CA LEU A 267 4.45 2.83 14.96
C LEU A 267 5.89 2.85 14.41
N GLY A 268 6.52 1.68 14.27
CA GLY A 268 7.84 1.55 13.65
C GLY A 268 7.84 2.08 12.20
N LEU A 269 6.86 1.68 11.39
CA LEU A 269 6.68 2.13 10.01
C LEU A 269 6.57 3.66 9.92
N THR A 270 5.80 4.26 10.82
CA THR A 270 5.62 5.72 10.90
C THR A 270 6.92 6.40 11.28
N ALA A 271 7.59 5.95 12.36
CA ALA A 271 8.86 6.51 12.82
C ALA A 271 9.94 6.39 11.73
N GLY A 272 10.03 5.23 11.09
CA GLY A 272 10.99 4.98 10.01
C GLY A 272 10.77 5.88 8.80
N THR A 273 9.50 6.12 8.41
CA THR A 273 9.18 7.02 7.31
C THR A 273 9.61 8.47 7.61
N LEU A 274 9.41 8.94 8.84
CA LEU A 274 9.83 10.29 9.26
C LEU A 274 11.37 10.41 9.25
N VAL A 275 12.07 9.43 9.82
CA VAL A 275 13.54 9.40 9.84
C VAL A 275 14.10 9.30 8.42
N ALA A 276 13.48 8.48 7.58
CA ALA A 276 13.87 8.30 6.18
C ALA A 276 13.76 9.60 5.38
N GLY A 277 12.66 10.36 5.53
CA GLY A 277 12.50 11.66 4.90
C GLY A 277 13.61 12.63 5.31
N TRP A 278 13.86 12.76 6.63
CA TRP A 278 14.92 13.60 7.15
C TRP A 278 16.33 13.20 6.65
N ALA A 279 16.62 11.89 6.54
CA ALA A 279 17.89 11.38 6.07
C ALA A 279 18.05 11.56 4.54
N ALA A 280 16.97 11.35 3.78
CA ALA A 280 16.94 11.52 2.33
C ALA A 280 17.23 12.97 1.92
N ASP A 281 16.66 13.95 2.63
CA ASP A 281 16.89 15.37 2.38
C ASP A 281 18.37 15.77 2.54
N ARG A 282 19.14 15.02 3.36
CA ARG A 282 20.57 15.30 3.60
C ARG A 282 21.49 14.56 2.65
N ALA A 283 21.23 13.28 2.44
CA ALA A 283 22.10 12.42 1.66
C ALA A 283 21.36 11.16 1.17
N LEU A 284 20.51 11.30 0.16
CA LEU A 284 19.63 10.24 -0.33
C LEU A 284 20.35 8.92 -0.63
N VAL A 285 21.48 8.97 -1.33
CA VAL A 285 22.19 7.76 -1.78
C VAL A 285 22.75 6.94 -0.61
N PRO A 286 23.56 7.49 0.30
CA PRO A 286 24.06 6.73 1.45
C PRO A 286 22.93 6.41 2.46
N ALA A 287 21.91 7.25 2.62
CA ALA A 287 20.77 6.98 3.49
C ALA A 287 19.98 5.75 3.02
N THR A 288 19.77 5.60 1.71
CA THR A 288 19.11 4.41 1.13
C THR A 288 19.92 3.13 1.39
N ALA A 289 21.24 3.18 1.20
CA ALA A 289 22.11 2.04 1.54
C ALA A 289 22.07 1.72 3.05
N GLY A 290 22.12 2.74 3.89
CA GLY A 290 21.99 2.60 5.34
C GLY A 290 20.65 1.97 5.76
N MET A 291 19.53 2.33 5.12
CA MET A 291 18.22 1.76 5.39
C MET A 291 18.13 0.29 4.98
N LEU A 292 18.75 -0.10 3.87
CA LEU A 292 18.83 -1.50 3.44
C LEU A 292 19.67 -2.34 4.40
N LEU A 293 20.80 -1.81 4.87
CA LEU A 293 21.62 -2.46 5.91
C LEU A 293 20.87 -2.56 7.25
N TRP A 294 20.16 -1.50 7.65
CA TRP A 294 19.28 -1.48 8.81
C TRP A 294 18.24 -2.59 8.75
N SER A 295 17.54 -2.68 7.60
CA SER A 295 16.55 -3.74 7.37
C SER A 295 17.19 -5.12 7.43
N ALA A 296 18.32 -5.34 6.76
CA ALA A 296 19.02 -6.62 6.78
C ALA A 296 19.43 -7.05 8.21
N PHE A 297 19.94 -6.11 9.01
CA PHE A 297 20.34 -6.36 10.39
C PHE A 297 19.16 -6.79 11.27
N TRP A 298 18.06 -6.01 11.27
CA TRP A 298 16.92 -6.30 12.13
C TRP A 298 16.12 -7.52 11.69
N LEU A 299 16.09 -7.80 10.38
CA LEU A 299 15.53 -9.05 9.85
C LEU A 299 16.37 -10.26 10.28
N ALA A 300 17.71 -10.17 10.26
CA ALA A 300 18.57 -11.23 10.78
C ALA A 300 18.49 -11.37 12.31
N ALA A 301 18.14 -10.32 13.06
CA ALA A 301 17.94 -10.37 14.50
C ALA A 301 16.60 -11.07 14.89
N PHE A 302 15.63 -11.14 13.99
CA PHE A 302 14.29 -11.67 14.26
C PHE A 302 14.30 -13.10 14.81
N PRO A 303 15.04 -14.08 14.26
CA PRO A 303 15.07 -15.45 14.77
C PRO A 303 15.54 -15.54 16.22
N PHE A 304 16.47 -14.68 16.63
CA PHE A 304 17.03 -14.67 17.98
C PHE A 304 16.10 -14.00 19.01
N ALA A 305 15.23 -13.11 18.55
CA ALA A 305 14.27 -12.39 19.39
C ALA A 305 12.95 -13.15 19.59
N ALA A 306 12.63 -14.08 18.69
CA ALA A 306 11.30 -14.70 18.59
C ALA A 306 10.85 -15.44 19.85
N GLY A 307 11.77 -15.92 20.69
CA GLY A 307 11.45 -16.60 21.96
C GLY A 307 11.03 -15.69 23.11
N ASN A 308 11.06 -14.35 22.95
CA ASN A 308 10.73 -13.42 24.02
C ASN A 308 9.86 -12.28 23.49
N ILE A 309 8.69 -12.05 24.13
CA ILE A 309 7.70 -11.06 23.67
C ILE A 309 8.26 -9.62 23.61
N TRP A 310 9.09 -9.22 24.56
CA TRP A 310 9.68 -7.87 24.60
C TRP A 310 10.73 -7.69 23.51
N ALA A 311 11.59 -8.70 23.35
CA ALA A 311 12.63 -8.69 22.33
C ALA A 311 12.02 -8.71 20.91
N VAL A 312 11.04 -9.58 20.65
CA VAL A 312 10.40 -9.67 19.35
C VAL A 312 9.58 -8.40 19.03
N SER A 313 8.93 -7.80 20.03
CA SER A 313 8.21 -6.52 19.85
C SER A 313 9.15 -5.38 19.46
N LEU A 314 10.32 -5.28 20.11
CA LEU A 314 11.34 -4.32 19.71
C LEU A 314 11.84 -4.58 18.29
N VAL A 315 12.17 -5.81 17.95
CA VAL A 315 12.66 -6.18 16.62
C VAL A 315 11.58 -5.91 15.56
N ILE A 316 10.31 -6.20 15.83
CA ILE A 316 9.21 -5.90 14.92
C ILE A 316 9.02 -4.38 14.72
N PHE A 317 9.18 -3.57 15.77
CA PHE A 317 9.24 -2.10 15.64
C PHE A 317 10.37 -1.67 14.69
N MET A 318 11.57 -2.22 14.89
CA MET A 318 12.75 -1.89 14.09
C MET A 318 12.63 -2.39 12.63
N ILE A 319 12.03 -3.56 12.39
CA ILE A 319 11.70 -4.05 11.05
C ILE A 319 10.68 -3.11 10.39
N GLY A 320 9.64 -2.70 11.12
CA GLY A 320 8.66 -1.73 10.66
C GLY A 320 9.32 -0.42 10.22
N SER A 321 10.31 0.08 10.96
CA SER A 321 11.03 1.31 10.63
C SER A 321 11.79 1.23 9.30
N GLY A 322 12.14 0.03 8.84
CA GLY A 322 12.68 -0.22 7.50
C GLY A 322 11.71 0.19 6.37
N GLY A 323 10.41 0.36 6.68
CA GLY A 323 9.41 0.88 5.74
C GLY A 323 9.71 2.27 5.18
N GLY A 324 10.55 3.04 5.85
CA GLY A 324 11.06 4.32 5.34
C GLY A 324 11.81 4.23 4.01
N LEU A 325 12.31 3.05 3.63
CA LEU A 325 12.91 2.80 2.31
C LEU A 325 11.98 3.23 1.17
N GLY A 326 10.64 3.10 1.36
CA GLY A 326 9.64 3.50 0.37
C GLY A 326 9.75 4.96 -0.05
N ALA A 327 9.83 5.86 0.91
CA ALA A 327 9.94 7.29 0.67
C ALA A 327 11.27 7.65 -0.03
N MET A 328 12.37 7.01 0.37
CA MET A 328 13.68 7.23 -0.25
C MET A 328 13.71 6.81 -1.72
N LEU A 329 13.18 5.63 -2.04
CA LEU A 329 13.13 5.13 -3.43
C LEU A 329 12.12 5.93 -4.28
N GLN A 330 11.03 6.41 -3.69
CA GLN A 330 10.10 7.32 -4.35
C GLN A 330 10.80 8.61 -4.78
N THR A 331 11.59 9.22 -3.88
CA THR A 331 12.38 10.42 -4.19
C THR A 331 13.40 10.13 -5.30
N ARG A 332 14.13 9.01 -5.19
CA ARG A 332 15.10 8.61 -6.22
C ARG A 332 14.46 8.39 -7.59
N LEU A 333 13.29 7.76 -7.64
CA LEU A 333 12.56 7.54 -8.89
C LEU A 333 12.16 8.86 -9.55
N MET A 334 11.71 9.85 -8.78
CA MET A 334 11.39 11.18 -9.31
C MET A 334 12.63 11.86 -9.87
N ASP A 335 13.79 11.73 -9.22
CA ASP A 335 15.06 12.31 -9.69
C ASP A 335 15.53 11.70 -11.02
N VAL A 336 15.36 10.37 -11.21
CA VAL A 336 15.87 9.67 -12.40
C VAL A 336 14.85 9.55 -13.52
N ALA A 337 13.57 9.85 -13.26
CA ALA A 337 12.49 9.77 -14.25
C ALA A 337 12.38 11.03 -15.13
N ASP A 338 12.98 12.16 -14.71
CA ASP A 338 12.94 13.45 -15.41
C ASP A 338 11.47 13.90 -15.71
N ASP A 339 11.08 13.98 -16.98
CA ASP A 339 9.74 14.41 -17.39
C ASP A 339 8.60 13.43 -17.08
N ALA A 340 8.91 12.16 -16.75
CA ALA A 340 7.93 11.08 -16.56
C ALA A 340 7.73 10.72 -15.06
N GLN A 341 7.67 11.73 -14.20
CA GLN A 341 7.61 11.56 -12.74
C GLN A 341 6.32 10.89 -12.27
N THR A 342 5.21 11.09 -12.97
CA THR A 342 3.90 10.51 -12.57
C THR A 342 3.90 8.99 -12.69
N LEU A 343 4.38 8.47 -13.82
CA LEU A 343 4.49 7.01 -14.00
C LEU A 343 5.53 6.42 -13.05
N ALA A 344 6.67 7.08 -12.88
CA ALA A 344 7.71 6.63 -11.95
C ALA A 344 7.17 6.51 -10.52
N ALA A 345 6.37 7.47 -10.06
CA ALA A 345 5.70 7.43 -8.77
C ALA A 345 4.70 6.26 -8.66
N ALA A 346 3.91 6.02 -9.70
CA ALA A 346 2.99 4.90 -9.75
C ALA A 346 3.72 3.54 -9.74
N LEU A 347 4.82 3.42 -10.48
CA LEU A 347 5.64 2.22 -10.54
C LEU A 347 6.33 1.91 -9.21
N ASN A 348 6.59 2.92 -8.35
CA ASN A 348 7.09 2.68 -7.01
C ASN A 348 6.12 1.79 -6.20
N HIS A 349 4.82 2.08 -6.22
CA HIS A 349 3.80 1.23 -5.59
C HIS A 349 3.79 -0.18 -6.18
N SER A 350 3.97 -0.32 -7.50
CA SER A 350 4.08 -1.63 -8.13
C SER A 350 5.34 -2.39 -7.66
N ALA A 351 6.49 -1.71 -7.51
CA ALA A 351 7.71 -2.33 -6.99
C ALA A 351 7.54 -2.83 -5.55
N PHE A 352 6.91 -2.03 -4.68
CA PHE A 352 6.62 -2.45 -3.31
C PHE A 352 5.61 -3.61 -3.26
N ASN A 353 4.65 -3.64 -4.15
CA ASN A 353 3.74 -4.76 -4.24
C ASN A 353 4.39 -6.00 -4.89
N ALA A 354 5.38 -5.85 -5.75
CA ALA A 354 6.23 -6.97 -6.16
C ALA A 354 7.01 -7.54 -4.97
N ALA A 355 7.53 -6.70 -4.08
CA ALA A 355 8.14 -7.11 -2.81
C ALA A 355 7.13 -7.82 -1.89
N ASN A 356 5.90 -7.30 -1.81
CA ASN A 356 4.79 -7.88 -1.04
C ASN A 356 4.31 -9.23 -1.64
N ALA A 357 4.50 -9.47 -2.92
CA ALA A 357 4.27 -10.78 -3.52
C ALA A 357 5.43 -11.76 -3.24
N LEU A 358 6.67 -11.28 -3.38
CA LEU A 358 7.88 -12.08 -3.28
C LEU A 358 8.17 -12.52 -1.83
N GLY A 359 8.02 -11.60 -0.85
CA GLY A 359 8.32 -11.86 0.56
C GLY A 359 7.53 -13.04 1.15
N PRO A 360 6.18 -13.00 1.11
CA PRO A 360 5.35 -14.10 1.61
C PRO A 360 5.61 -15.43 0.89
N TRP A 361 5.81 -15.37 -0.42
CA TRP A 361 6.10 -16.56 -1.22
C TRP A 361 7.40 -17.23 -0.80
N LEU A 362 8.51 -16.49 -0.74
CA LEU A 362 9.82 -17.05 -0.32
C LEU A 362 9.83 -17.43 1.16
N GLY A 363 9.21 -16.64 2.03
CA GLY A 363 9.05 -16.97 3.44
C GLY A 363 8.25 -18.25 3.64
N GLY A 364 7.14 -18.40 2.91
CA GLY A 364 6.32 -19.61 2.90
C GLY A 364 7.09 -20.85 2.42
N MET A 365 7.88 -20.71 1.35
CA MET A 365 8.74 -21.79 0.86
C MET A 365 9.75 -22.26 1.92
N ALA A 366 10.38 -21.34 2.66
CA ALA A 366 11.31 -21.69 3.73
C ALA A 366 10.60 -22.42 4.87
N ILE A 367 9.39 -21.98 5.26
CA ILE A 367 8.57 -22.66 6.27
C ILE A 367 8.16 -24.05 5.79
N ALA A 368 7.66 -24.17 4.56
CA ALA A 368 7.25 -25.44 3.95
C ALA A 368 8.42 -26.45 3.80
N ALA A 369 9.65 -25.93 3.62
CA ALA A 369 10.86 -26.74 3.60
C ALA A 369 11.31 -27.22 5.00
N GLY A 370 10.57 -26.85 6.07
CA GLY A 370 10.85 -27.33 7.43
C GLY A 370 11.83 -26.46 8.24
N TYR A 371 12.23 -25.28 7.74
CA TYR A 371 13.13 -24.37 8.46
C TYR A 371 12.45 -23.61 9.61
N GLY A 372 11.13 -23.77 9.80
CA GLY A 372 10.36 -23.15 10.88
C GLY A 372 10.01 -21.68 10.66
N TRP A 373 9.16 -21.15 11.54
CA TRP A 373 8.58 -19.79 11.42
C TRP A 373 9.62 -18.68 11.42
N THR A 374 10.70 -18.83 12.17
CA THR A 374 11.76 -17.82 12.31
C THR A 374 12.65 -17.70 11.08
N SER A 375 12.63 -18.68 10.18
CA SER A 375 13.39 -18.66 8.92
C SER A 375 13.04 -17.49 8.01
N THR A 376 11.84 -16.94 8.17
CA THR A 376 11.40 -15.73 7.46
C THR A 376 12.32 -14.52 7.70
N GLY A 377 12.96 -14.43 8.87
CA GLY A 377 13.97 -13.42 9.18
C GLY A 377 15.22 -13.56 8.30
N TRP A 378 15.71 -14.78 8.09
CA TRP A 378 16.87 -15.04 7.23
C TRP A 378 16.56 -14.78 5.77
N VAL A 379 15.38 -15.24 5.28
CA VAL A 379 14.88 -14.92 3.94
C VAL A 379 14.80 -13.41 3.76
N GLY A 380 14.26 -12.73 4.74
CA GLY A 380 14.10 -11.27 4.72
C GLY A 380 15.43 -10.54 4.67
N SER A 381 16.40 -10.94 5.50
CA SER A 381 17.76 -10.37 5.49
C SER A 381 18.43 -10.56 4.13
N GLY A 382 18.33 -11.75 3.55
CA GLY A 382 18.86 -12.05 2.22
C GLY A 382 18.26 -11.14 1.14
N LEU A 383 16.93 -10.90 1.19
CA LEU A 383 16.25 -9.99 0.27
C LEU A 383 16.72 -8.54 0.45
N ALA A 384 16.88 -8.07 1.69
CA ALA A 384 17.38 -6.72 1.96
C ALA A 384 18.82 -6.54 1.43
N LEU A 385 19.71 -7.53 1.62
CA LEU A 385 21.06 -7.54 1.06
C LEU A 385 21.06 -7.63 -0.47
N GLY A 386 20.13 -8.39 -1.06
CA GLY A 386 19.92 -8.42 -2.51
C GLY A 386 19.53 -7.05 -3.06
N GLY A 387 18.62 -6.36 -2.39
CA GLY A 387 18.26 -4.97 -2.69
C GLY A 387 19.47 -4.02 -2.57
N LEU A 388 20.30 -4.18 -1.54
CA LEU A 388 21.53 -3.41 -1.37
C LEU A 388 22.52 -3.64 -2.52
N ALA A 389 22.71 -4.88 -2.95
CA ALA A 389 23.58 -5.20 -4.08
C ALA A 389 23.08 -4.51 -5.37
N ILE A 390 21.77 -4.54 -5.65
CA ILE A 390 21.16 -3.84 -6.79
C ILE A 390 21.35 -2.33 -6.65
N TRP A 391 21.18 -1.77 -5.45
CA TRP A 391 21.40 -0.35 -5.17
C TRP A 391 22.83 0.10 -5.44
N ILE A 392 23.82 -0.70 -5.04
CA ILE A 392 25.24 -0.45 -5.33
C ILE A 392 25.46 -0.42 -6.85
N VAL A 393 24.88 -1.36 -7.60
CA VAL A 393 24.94 -1.36 -9.07
C VAL A 393 24.31 -0.08 -9.65
N ALA A 394 23.14 0.35 -9.11
CA ALA A 394 22.47 1.58 -9.55
C ALA A 394 23.35 2.82 -9.33
N VAL A 395 24.02 2.91 -8.18
CA VAL A 395 24.90 4.04 -7.85
C VAL A 395 26.16 4.05 -8.72
N LEU A 396 26.75 2.89 -8.98
CA LEU A 396 27.93 2.77 -9.86
C LEU A 396 27.60 3.09 -11.32
N ASP A 397 26.42 2.67 -11.78
CA ASP A 397 25.93 2.95 -13.13
C ASP A 397 25.62 4.46 -13.33
N ALA A 398 25.12 5.14 -12.31
CA ALA A 398 24.85 6.59 -12.35
C ALA A 398 26.10 7.47 -12.40
N ARG A 399 27.28 6.92 -12.10
CA ARG A 399 28.58 7.61 -12.13
C ARG A 399 29.28 7.50 -13.49
N ARG A 400 28.76 6.66 -14.37
CA ARG A 400 29.26 6.45 -15.75
C ARG A 400 28.52 7.36 -16.72
#